data_f2728aff61753206e87cc6dcf78efcf6
#
_entry.id   f2728aff61753206e87cc6dcf78efcf6
#
_cell.length_a   1.000
_cell.length_b   1.000
_cell.length_c   1.000
_cell.angle_alpha   90.00
_cell.angle_beta   90.00
_cell.angle_gamma   90.00
#
_symmetry.space_group_name_H-M   'P 1'
#
loop_
_entity.id
_entity.type
_entity.pdbx_description
1 polymer ?
#
loop_
_entity_poly.entity_id
_entity_poly.type
_entity_poly.pdbx_seq_one_letter_code
_entity_poly.pdbx_strand_id
1 'polypeptide(L)'
;MLTAMLKPGAKPLPIPSQGDEKLQEYLKKHAEDLLRDYADLCHYKSDNAAIPQGAHPKTVFMGDSITEAWGVGDPSLFSLGVIDRGISGQTSPQMLVRFHQDVVALHPQAVHIMAGTNDVAGNTGPSSPDDFKNNIRAMVDLAKTNHIQVVLASILPAERFPWRPDIQPVEQIRQLNAWLRQFAGEHKLIYADYYSALTTTSGAFRPELSNDGVHPNSDGYAAMRPIAEAALRKATHRSP
;
A
#
# COMPACT_ATOMS: atom_id res chain seq x y z
N MET A 1 0.60 -17.70 2.09
CA MET A 1 0.75 -17.18 0.72
C MET A 1 1.81 -16.09 0.65
N LEU A 2 1.72 -15.02 1.40
CA LEU A 2 2.67 -13.90 1.44
C LEU A 2 4.13 -14.34 1.68
N THR A 3 4.38 -15.22 2.64
CA THR A 3 5.74 -15.67 3.00
C THR A 3 6.49 -16.38 1.86
N ALA A 4 5.77 -17.07 0.96
CA ALA A 4 6.39 -17.73 -0.18
C ALA A 4 6.85 -16.74 -1.26
N MET A 5 6.18 -15.60 -1.40
CA MET A 5 6.52 -14.57 -2.38
C MET A 5 7.76 -13.76 -1.99
N LEU A 6 8.13 -13.76 -0.71
CA LEU A 6 9.25 -12.97 -0.18
C LEU A 6 10.63 -13.54 -0.51
N LYS A 7 10.74 -14.84 -0.80
CA LYS A 7 12.04 -15.46 -1.11
C LYS A 7 12.51 -15.03 -2.50
N PRO A 8 13.71 -14.42 -2.66
CA PRO A 8 14.26 -14.08 -3.96
C PRO A 8 14.33 -15.29 -4.88
N GLY A 9 13.92 -15.14 -6.14
CA GLY A 9 13.90 -16.20 -7.13
C GLY A 9 12.85 -17.29 -6.90
N ALA A 10 11.94 -17.14 -5.93
CA ALA A 10 10.79 -18.03 -5.81
C ALA A 10 9.94 -17.94 -7.08
N LYS A 11 9.49 -19.10 -7.58
CA LYS A 11 8.56 -19.09 -8.71
C LYS A 11 7.27 -18.37 -8.31
N PRO A 12 6.76 -17.49 -9.17
CA PRO A 12 5.44 -16.90 -8.96
C PRO A 12 4.43 -18.02 -8.68
N LEU A 13 3.52 -17.79 -7.76
CA LEU A 13 2.41 -18.73 -7.58
C LEU A 13 1.66 -18.83 -8.91
N PRO A 14 1.32 -20.02 -9.37
CA PRO A 14 0.58 -20.18 -10.62
C PRO A 14 -0.70 -19.35 -10.52
N ILE A 15 -0.94 -18.53 -11.55
CA ILE A 15 -2.22 -17.84 -11.67
C ILE A 15 -3.26 -18.93 -11.87
N PRO A 16 -4.25 -19.07 -10.96
CA PRO A 16 -5.27 -20.08 -11.11
C PRO A 16 -5.99 -19.86 -12.46
N SER A 17 -6.18 -20.92 -13.23
CA SER A 17 -6.97 -20.83 -14.45
C SER A 17 -8.43 -20.50 -14.12
N GLN A 18 -9.16 -19.90 -15.08
CA GLN A 18 -10.59 -19.60 -14.91
C GLN A 18 -11.46 -20.80 -14.49
N GLY A 19 -10.97 -22.03 -14.67
CA GLY A 19 -11.62 -23.27 -14.26
C GLY A 19 -11.15 -23.82 -12.90
N ASP A 20 -10.29 -23.13 -12.18
CA ASP A 20 -9.84 -23.56 -10.85
C ASP A 20 -10.94 -23.34 -9.82
N GLU A 21 -11.53 -24.43 -9.32
CA GLU A 21 -12.62 -24.41 -8.33
C GLU A 21 -12.23 -23.62 -7.06
N LYS A 22 -11.00 -23.73 -6.61
CA LYS A 22 -10.50 -22.97 -5.43
C LYS A 22 -10.45 -21.46 -5.69
N LEU A 23 -10.10 -21.07 -6.91
CA LEU A 23 -10.16 -19.64 -7.30
C LEU A 23 -11.61 -19.16 -7.32
N GLN A 24 -12.52 -19.93 -7.90
CA GLN A 24 -13.94 -19.56 -7.96
C GLN A 24 -14.55 -19.45 -6.56
N GLU A 25 -14.22 -20.38 -5.67
CA GLU A 25 -14.65 -20.33 -4.27
C GLU A 25 -14.06 -19.10 -3.54
N TYR A 26 -12.77 -18.82 -3.75
CA TYR A 26 -12.11 -17.62 -3.19
C TYR A 26 -12.77 -16.33 -3.70
N LEU A 27 -12.98 -16.21 -5.00
CA LEU A 27 -13.61 -15.02 -5.59
C LEU A 27 -15.04 -14.81 -5.12
N LYS A 28 -15.81 -15.91 -4.99
CA LYS A 28 -17.17 -15.86 -4.45
C LYS A 28 -17.17 -15.40 -3.00
N LYS A 29 -16.33 -15.99 -2.16
CA LYS A 29 -16.21 -15.60 -0.76
C LYS A 29 -15.75 -14.15 -0.63
N HIS A 30 -14.76 -13.74 -1.41
CA HIS A 30 -14.28 -12.36 -1.41
C HIS A 30 -15.39 -11.36 -1.81
N ALA A 31 -16.20 -11.70 -2.82
CA ALA A 31 -17.34 -10.87 -3.20
C ALA A 31 -18.41 -10.80 -2.10
N GLU A 32 -18.68 -11.91 -1.41
CA GLU A 32 -19.61 -11.94 -0.26
C GLU A 32 -19.08 -11.11 0.91
N ASP A 33 -17.79 -11.16 1.19
CA ASP A 33 -17.14 -10.38 2.25
C ASP A 33 -17.20 -8.88 1.92
N LEU A 34 -16.93 -8.49 0.67
CA LEU A 34 -17.08 -7.09 0.23
C LEU A 34 -18.49 -6.55 0.33
N LEU A 35 -19.51 -7.40 0.17
CA LEU A 35 -20.93 -6.99 0.36
C LEU A 35 -21.27 -6.76 1.84
N ARG A 36 -20.57 -7.39 2.76
CA ARG A 36 -20.80 -7.27 4.20
C ARG A 36 -19.96 -6.19 4.85
N ASP A 37 -18.70 -6.09 4.44
CA ASP A 37 -17.72 -5.13 4.94
C ASP A 37 -16.81 -4.68 3.79
N TYR A 38 -17.27 -3.70 3.00
CA TYR A 38 -16.60 -3.23 1.81
C TYR A 38 -15.12 -2.85 2.03
N ALA A 39 -14.80 -2.29 3.17
CA ALA A 39 -13.46 -1.80 3.50
C ALA A 39 -12.71 -2.71 4.50
N ASP A 40 -13.28 -3.87 4.85
CA ASP A 40 -12.75 -4.80 5.85
C ASP A 40 -12.47 -4.09 7.19
N LEU A 41 -13.47 -3.35 7.68
CA LEU A 41 -13.38 -2.56 8.92
C LEU A 41 -13.12 -3.43 10.15
N CYS A 42 -13.43 -4.72 10.07
CA CYS A 42 -13.20 -5.67 11.16
C CYS A 42 -11.73 -6.13 11.24
N HIS A 43 -10.94 -6.00 10.17
CA HIS A 43 -9.61 -6.59 10.02
C HIS A 43 -8.67 -6.24 11.20
N TYR A 44 -8.45 -4.97 11.44
CA TYR A 44 -7.54 -4.50 12.50
C TYR A 44 -8.25 -4.07 13.79
N LYS A 45 -9.55 -4.37 13.94
CA LYS A 45 -10.34 -3.93 15.10
C LYS A 45 -9.77 -4.43 16.43
N SER A 46 -9.38 -5.70 16.48
CA SER A 46 -8.76 -6.29 17.68
C SER A 46 -7.38 -5.72 17.95
N ASP A 47 -6.57 -5.55 16.90
CA ASP A 47 -5.20 -5.03 17.02
C ASP A 47 -5.21 -3.56 17.45
N ASN A 48 -6.15 -2.77 16.91
CA ASN A 48 -6.34 -1.39 17.32
C ASN A 48 -6.75 -1.30 18.82
N ALA A 49 -7.66 -2.19 19.25
CA ALA A 49 -8.10 -2.26 20.65
C ALA A 49 -7.00 -2.77 21.62
N ALA A 50 -6.02 -3.52 21.11
CA ALA A 50 -4.90 -4.02 21.91
C ALA A 50 -3.81 -2.96 22.15
N ILE A 51 -3.83 -1.82 21.44
CA ILE A 51 -2.91 -0.72 21.68
C ILE A 51 -3.20 -0.15 23.10
N PRO A 52 -2.22 -0.12 24.02
CA PRO A 52 -2.44 0.37 25.36
C PRO A 52 -2.98 1.80 25.39
N GLN A 53 -3.89 2.08 26.31
CA GLN A 53 -4.46 3.42 26.46
C GLN A 53 -3.34 4.47 26.72
N GLY A 54 -3.34 5.54 25.93
CA GLY A 54 -2.31 6.57 25.97
C GLY A 54 -1.01 6.24 25.23
N ALA A 55 -0.90 5.03 24.67
CA ALA A 55 0.18 4.72 23.74
C ALA A 55 -0.22 5.15 22.33
N HIS A 56 0.70 5.83 21.65
CA HIS A 56 0.49 6.31 20.30
C HIS A 56 1.57 5.75 19.37
N PRO A 57 1.21 5.16 18.23
CA PRO A 57 2.19 4.75 17.22
C PRO A 57 3.02 5.94 16.76
N LYS A 58 4.30 5.73 16.48
CA LYS A 58 5.10 6.76 15.80
C LYS A 58 4.62 6.92 14.37
N THR A 59 4.35 5.81 13.70
CA THR A 59 3.88 5.82 12.31
C THR A 59 2.92 4.67 12.05
N VAL A 60 1.85 4.95 11.32
CA VAL A 60 0.97 3.95 10.72
C VAL A 60 1.31 3.81 9.24
N PHE A 61 1.50 2.59 8.77
CA PHE A 61 1.62 2.26 7.36
C PHE A 61 0.25 1.85 6.83
N MET A 62 -0.41 2.74 6.11
CA MET A 62 -1.69 2.50 5.43
C MET A 62 -1.41 2.05 4.00
N GLY A 63 -1.94 0.88 3.61
CA GLY A 63 -1.70 0.36 2.27
C GLY A 63 -2.47 -0.92 1.93
N ASP A 64 -2.00 -1.60 0.91
CA ASP A 64 -2.55 -2.84 0.37
C ASP A 64 -1.65 -4.06 0.71
N SER A 65 -1.68 -5.11 -0.15
CA SER A 65 -0.86 -6.31 -0.01
C SER A 65 0.65 -6.02 0.06
N ILE A 66 1.11 -4.96 -0.57
CA ILE A 66 2.53 -4.58 -0.56
C ILE A 66 2.94 -4.11 0.84
N THR A 67 2.08 -3.36 1.51
CA THR A 67 2.30 -2.93 2.89
C THR A 67 2.17 -4.13 3.85
N GLU A 68 1.11 -4.92 3.76
CA GLU A 68 0.88 -6.11 4.59
C GLU A 68 2.03 -7.12 4.50
N ALA A 69 2.52 -7.39 3.28
CA ALA A 69 3.65 -8.29 3.07
C ALA A 69 4.97 -7.73 3.60
N TRP A 70 5.12 -6.40 3.67
CA TRP A 70 6.31 -5.77 4.22
C TRP A 70 6.43 -6.01 5.73
N GLY A 71 5.32 -5.95 6.46
CA GLY A 71 5.29 -6.30 7.89
C GLY A 71 5.77 -7.73 8.17
N VAL A 72 5.49 -8.66 7.25
CA VAL A 72 5.96 -10.06 7.32
C VAL A 72 7.42 -10.19 6.85
N GLY A 73 7.80 -9.48 5.77
CA GLY A 73 9.12 -9.61 5.13
C GLY A 73 10.24 -8.88 5.86
N ASP A 74 9.92 -7.81 6.57
CA ASP A 74 10.87 -7.01 7.34
C ASP A 74 10.25 -6.55 8.67
N PRO A 75 9.99 -7.46 9.63
CA PRO A 75 9.36 -7.12 10.90
C PRO A 75 10.18 -6.11 11.72
N SER A 76 11.47 -5.96 11.40
CA SER A 76 12.32 -4.99 12.12
C SER A 76 11.98 -3.54 11.80
N LEU A 77 11.44 -3.25 10.61
CA LEU A 77 10.90 -1.93 10.27
C LEU A 77 9.63 -1.62 11.10
N PHE A 78 8.81 -2.62 11.35
CA PHE A 78 7.54 -2.52 12.09
C PHE A 78 7.70 -2.72 13.59
N SER A 79 8.92 -2.59 14.09
CA SER A 79 9.22 -2.50 15.52
C SER A 79 9.20 -1.03 16.00
N LEU A 80 9.33 -0.80 17.30
CA LEU A 80 9.57 0.53 17.88
C LEU A 80 8.50 1.59 17.54
N GLY A 81 7.24 1.18 17.48
CA GLY A 81 6.10 2.08 17.31
C GLY A 81 5.70 2.36 15.88
N VAL A 82 6.24 1.62 14.91
CA VAL A 82 5.70 1.56 13.54
C VAL A 82 4.71 0.40 13.45
N ILE A 83 3.51 0.64 12.97
CA ILE A 83 2.48 -0.40 12.83
C ILE A 83 2.01 -0.55 11.39
N ASP A 84 1.73 -1.79 11.02
CA ASP A 84 1.20 -2.16 9.72
C ASP A 84 -0.34 -2.09 9.72
N ARG A 85 -0.90 -1.44 8.72
CA ARG A 85 -2.32 -1.39 8.40
C ARG A 85 -2.52 -1.61 6.89
N GLY A 86 -1.74 -2.53 6.31
CA GLY A 86 -1.93 -3.04 4.95
C GLY A 86 -3.04 -4.09 4.91
N ILE A 87 -3.86 -4.09 3.87
CA ILE A 87 -4.86 -5.13 3.60
C ILE A 87 -4.80 -5.51 2.13
N SER A 88 -4.53 -6.78 1.85
CA SER A 88 -4.37 -7.30 0.50
C SER A 88 -5.55 -6.97 -0.42
N GLY A 89 -5.23 -6.53 -1.63
CA GLY A 89 -6.22 -6.25 -2.68
C GLY A 89 -6.94 -4.91 -2.56
N GLN A 90 -6.75 -4.17 -1.47
CA GLN A 90 -7.48 -2.92 -1.24
C GLN A 90 -7.08 -1.81 -2.20
N THR A 91 -8.09 -1.05 -2.58
CA THR A 91 -8.01 0.18 -3.39
C THR A 91 -8.10 1.41 -2.50
N SER A 92 -7.76 2.58 -3.05
CA SER A 92 -7.77 3.84 -2.32
C SER A 92 -9.13 4.21 -1.69
N PRO A 93 -10.31 3.95 -2.30
CA PRO A 93 -11.59 4.20 -1.64
C PRO A 93 -11.82 3.33 -0.41
N GLN A 94 -11.38 2.07 -0.42
CA GLN A 94 -11.45 1.20 0.77
C GLN A 94 -10.54 1.70 1.89
N MET A 95 -9.31 2.10 1.55
CA MET A 95 -8.38 2.72 2.52
C MET A 95 -8.96 4.00 3.11
N LEU A 96 -9.62 4.85 2.32
CA LEU A 96 -10.28 6.07 2.79
C LEU A 96 -11.39 5.76 3.80
N VAL A 97 -12.24 4.75 3.54
CA VAL A 97 -13.33 4.36 4.45
C VAL A 97 -12.79 3.95 5.82
N ARG A 98 -11.69 3.18 5.89
CA ARG A 98 -11.10 2.72 7.16
C ARG A 98 -10.05 3.68 7.75
N PHE A 99 -9.76 4.79 7.06
CA PHE A 99 -8.67 5.70 7.46
C PHE A 99 -8.85 6.28 8.86
N HIS A 100 -10.10 6.59 9.24
CA HIS A 100 -10.37 7.11 10.56
C HIS A 100 -10.01 6.10 11.65
N GLN A 101 -10.51 4.87 11.58
CA GLN A 101 -10.30 3.86 12.64
C GLN A 101 -8.87 3.32 12.70
N ASP A 102 -8.20 3.19 11.53
CA ASP A 102 -6.89 2.53 11.44
C ASP A 102 -5.72 3.52 11.46
N VAL A 103 -6.00 4.84 11.36
CA VAL A 103 -5.00 5.89 11.43
C VAL A 103 -5.40 6.97 12.44
N VAL A 104 -6.48 7.71 12.18
CA VAL A 104 -6.81 8.91 12.97
C VAL A 104 -7.06 8.59 14.44
N ALA A 105 -7.86 7.55 14.72
CA ALA A 105 -8.19 7.14 16.09
C ALA A 105 -6.99 6.61 16.89
N LEU A 106 -5.88 6.27 16.23
CA LEU A 106 -4.65 5.81 16.87
C LEU A 106 -3.71 6.96 17.24
N HIS A 107 -4.01 8.18 16.78
CA HIS A 107 -3.23 9.40 17.05
C HIS A 107 -1.72 9.25 16.78
N PRO A 108 -1.29 8.72 15.60
CA PRO A 108 0.12 8.57 15.29
C PRO A 108 0.80 9.93 15.05
N GLN A 109 2.12 9.99 15.17
CA GLN A 109 2.87 11.17 14.73
C GLN A 109 2.87 11.33 13.22
N ALA A 110 2.88 10.19 12.49
CA ALA A 110 2.88 10.18 11.04
C ALA A 110 2.05 9.03 10.46
N VAL A 111 1.60 9.20 9.22
CA VAL A 111 1.06 8.13 8.39
C VAL A 111 1.87 8.02 7.10
N HIS A 112 2.23 6.80 6.75
CA HIS A 112 2.77 6.44 5.44
C HIS A 112 1.63 5.88 4.59
N ILE A 113 1.30 6.54 3.48
CA ILE A 113 0.22 6.15 2.57
C ILE A 113 0.84 5.58 1.30
N MET A 114 0.61 4.30 1.02
CA MET A 114 1.02 3.62 -0.20
C MET A 114 -0.20 2.93 -0.83
N ALA A 115 -0.73 3.51 -1.90
CA ALA A 115 -1.94 3.09 -2.57
C ALA A 115 -1.82 3.27 -4.08
N GLY A 116 -2.65 2.59 -4.85
CA GLY A 116 -2.82 2.84 -6.28
C GLY A 116 -2.62 1.62 -7.18
N THR A 117 -1.86 0.61 -6.76
CA THR A 117 -1.66 -0.62 -7.53
C THR A 117 -3.00 -1.27 -7.89
N ASN A 118 -3.86 -1.44 -6.90
CA ASN A 118 -5.16 -2.07 -7.06
C ASN A 118 -6.21 -1.14 -7.70
N ASP A 119 -6.06 0.18 -7.56
CA ASP A 119 -6.87 1.16 -8.29
C ASP A 119 -6.60 1.06 -9.80
N VAL A 120 -5.33 1.01 -10.20
CA VAL A 120 -4.92 0.82 -11.60
C VAL A 120 -5.38 -0.54 -12.12
N ALA A 121 -5.34 -1.59 -11.29
CA ALA A 121 -5.84 -2.91 -11.63
C ALA A 121 -7.39 -3.00 -11.68
N GLY A 122 -8.10 -2.01 -11.12
CA GLY A 122 -9.57 -1.98 -11.07
C GLY A 122 -10.17 -3.07 -10.19
N ASN A 123 -9.52 -3.40 -9.05
CA ASN A 123 -9.93 -4.51 -8.18
C ASN A 123 -11.33 -4.35 -7.57
N THR A 124 -11.79 -3.13 -7.36
CA THR A 124 -13.14 -2.84 -6.81
C THR A 124 -14.06 -2.19 -7.83
N GLY A 125 -13.81 -2.42 -9.11
CA GLY A 125 -14.52 -1.83 -10.23
C GLY A 125 -13.73 -0.71 -10.93
N PRO A 126 -14.31 -0.09 -11.96
CA PRO A 126 -13.67 1.00 -12.68
C PRO A 126 -13.33 2.16 -11.73
N SER A 127 -12.07 2.57 -11.72
CA SER A 127 -11.58 3.73 -11.00
C SER A 127 -10.86 4.64 -11.97
N SER A 128 -11.27 5.89 -12.04
CA SER A 128 -10.57 6.88 -12.85
C SER A 128 -9.32 7.40 -12.11
N PRO A 129 -8.32 7.93 -12.83
CA PRO A 129 -7.21 8.64 -12.21
C PRO A 129 -7.66 9.76 -11.25
N ASP A 130 -8.78 10.42 -11.53
CA ASP A 130 -9.28 11.50 -10.69
C ASP A 130 -9.95 10.98 -9.42
N ASP A 131 -10.61 9.80 -9.46
CA ASP A 131 -11.12 9.15 -8.26
C ASP A 131 -9.99 8.79 -7.30
N PHE A 132 -8.90 8.19 -7.82
CA PHE A 132 -7.70 7.92 -7.04
C PHE A 132 -7.13 9.20 -6.40
N LYS A 133 -6.94 10.27 -7.20
CA LYS A 133 -6.43 11.56 -6.71
C LYS A 133 -7.32 12.16 -5.62
N ASN A 134 -8.66 12.05 -5.76
CA ASN A 134 -9.60 12.56 -4.77
C ASN A 134 -9.51 11.78 -3.47
N ASN A 135 -9.37 10.45 -3.52
CA ASN A 135 -9.20 9.62 -2.33
C ASN A 135 -7.87 9.95 -1.59
N ILE A 136 -6.77 10.15 -2.34
CA ILE A 136 -5.49 10.57 -1.75
C ILE A 136 -5.62 11.95 -1.09
N ARG A 137 -6.25 12.94 -1.76
CA ARG A 137 -6.50 14.26 -1.17
C ARG A 137 -7.28 14.14 0.13
N ALA A 138 -8.36 13.38 0.13
CA ALA A 138 -9.21 13.20 1.32
C ALA A 138 -8.44 12.56 2.49
N MET A 139 -7.63 11.52 2.25
CA MET A 139 -6.79 10.92 3.30
C MET A 139 -5.74 11.92 3.83
N VAL A 140 -5.13 12.71 2.95
CA VAL A 140 -4.16 13.75 3.35
C VAL A 140 -4.84 14.85 4.17
N ASP A 141 -6.04 15.28 3.80
CA ASP A 141 -6.79 16.30 4.52
C ASP A 141 -7.22 15.80 5.90
N LEU A 142 -7.68 14.53 6.00
CA LEU A 142 -7.96 13.88 7.27
C LEU A 142 -6.73 13.83 8.18
N ALA A 143 -5.57 13.43 7.64
CA ALA A 143 -4.33 13.39 8.41
C ALA A 143 -3.93 14.79 8.91
N LYS A 144 -3.92 15.80 8.03
CA LYS A 144 -3.55 17.18 8.38
C LYS A 144 -4.48 17.79 9.43
N THR A 145 -5.79 17.59 9.27
CA THR A 145 -6.79 18.10 10.23
C THR A 145 -6.59 17.49 11.63
N ASN A 146 -6.02 16.30 11.70
CA ASN A 146 -5.68 15.62 12.95
C ASN A 146 -4.21 15.75 13.36
N HIS A 147 -3.47 16.71 12.77
CA HIS A 147 -2.06 16.99 13.08
C HIS A 147 -1.10 15.81 12.82
N ILE A 148 -1.46 14.89 11.93
CA ILE A 148 -0.66 13.74 11.54
C ILE A 148 0.22 14.11 10.36
N GLN A 149 1.54 13.92 10.46
CA GLN A 149 2.47 14.13 9.35
C GLN A 149 2.24 13.06 8.27
N VAL A 150 2.34 13.45 6.99
CA VAL A 150 2.09 12.53 5.89
C VAL A 150 3.38 12.22 5.13
N VAL A 151 3.66 10.93 4.99
CA VAL A 151 4.59 10.37 4.01
C VAL A 151 3.75 9.79 2.88
N LEU A 152 3.84 10.38 1.69
CA LEU A 152 3.13 9.92 0.51
C LEU A 152 4.09 9.09 -0.36
N ALA A 153 3.77 7.81 -0.55
CA ALA A 153 4.61 6.90 -1.32
C ALA A 153 4.23 6.87 -2.79
N SER A 154 5.20 6.56 -3.66
CA SER A 154 4.94 6.23 -5.05
C SER A 154 4.21 4.89 -5.16
N ILE A 155 3.39 4.74 -6.20
CA ILE A 155 2.92 3.44 -6.69
C ILE A 155 4.13 2.68 -7.22
N LEU A 156 4.25 1.39 -6.90
CA LEU A 156 5.37 0.57 -7.37
C LEU A 156 5.26 0.26 -8.87
N PRO A 157 6.37 -0.08 -9.54
CA PRO A 157 6.32 -0.44 -10.95
C PRO A 157 5.54 -1.74 -11.17
N ALA A 158 4.82 -1.81 -12.28
CA ALA A 158 4.25 -3.04 -12.79
C ALA A 158 4.11 -2.93 -14.31
N GLU A 159 4.57 -3.93 -15.04
CA GLU A 159 4.39 -4.00 -16.49
C GLU A 159 3.04 -4.61 -16.86
N ARG A 160 2.55 -5.50 -16.00
CA ARG A 160 1.26 -6.20 -16.12
C ARG A 160 0.78 -6.64 -14.76
N PHE A 161 -0.51 -6.87 -14.64
CA PHE A 161 -1.08 -7.54 -13.47
C PHE A 161 -1.43 -8.99 -13.84
N PRO A 162 -0.85 -10.01 -13.18
CA PRO A 162 -1.14 -11.40 -13.48
C PRO A 162 -2.64 -11.75 -13.44
N TRP A 163 -3.42 -11.09 -12.57
CA TRP A 163 -4.86 -11.29 -12.42
C TRP A 163 -5.73 -10.38 -13.33
N ARG A 164 -5.11 -9.41 -14.03
CA ARG A 164 -5.76 -8.49 -14.96
C ARG A 164 -4.89 -8.29 -16.22
N PRO A 165 -4.77 -9.35 -17.05
CA PRO A 165 -3.88 -9.32 -18.21
C PRO A 165 -4.35 -8.34 -19.31
N ASP A 166 -5.59 -7.88 -19.22
CA ASP A 166 -6.20 -6.89 -20.11
C ASP A 166 -5.71 -5.45 -19.86
N ILE A 167 -5.05 -5.19 -18.71
CA ILE A 167 -4.59 -3.86 -18.31
C ILE A 167 -3.10 -3.68 -18.62
N GLN A 168 -2.75 -2.52 -19.19
CA GLN A 168 -1.37 -2.06 -19.43
C GLN A 168 -1.05 -0.91 -18.46
N PRO A 169 -0.49 -1.19 -17.28
CA PRO A 169 -0.46 -0.22 -16.20
C PRO A 169 0.66 0.82 -16.28
N VAL A 170 1.73 0.55 -17.06
CA VAL A 170 3.00 1.32 -17.02
C VAL A 170 2.79 2.82 -17.13
N GLU A 171 2.05 3.25 -18.16
CA GLU A 171 1.87 4.69 -18.43
C GLU A 171 0.99 5.33 -17.35
N GLN A 172 -0.07 4.67 -16.93
CA GLN A 172 -0.95 5.17 -15.88
C GLN A 172 -0.21 5.29 -14.54
N ILE A 173 0.62 4.31 -14.17
CA ILE A 173 1.47 4.36 -12.97
C ILE A 173 2.44 5.55 -13.06
N ARG A 174 3.09 5.79 -14.21
CA ARG A 174 3.98 6.94 -14.41
C ARG A 174 3.26 8.26 -14.20
N GLN A 175 2.09 8.42 -14.81
CA GLN A 175 1.28 9.65 -14.70
C GLN A 175 0.81 9.89 -13.27
N LEU A 176 0.33 8.84 -12.58
CA LEU A 176 -0.08 8.96 -11.18
C LEU A 176 1.10 9.26 -10.26
N ASN A 177 2.27 8.67 -10.48
CA ASN A 177 3.48 8.96 -9.70
C ASN A 177 3.99 10.40 -9.94
N ALA A 178 3.91 10.90 -11.17
CA ALA A 178 4.22 12.29 -11.46
C ALA A 178 3.29 13.24 -10.69
N TRP A 179 1.99 12.93 -10.68
CA TRP A 179 1.01 13.69 -9.90
C TRP A 179 1.26 13.59 -8.38
N LEU A 180 1.50 12.39 -7.85
CA LEU A 180 1.80 12.17 -6.41
C LEU A 180 3.01 13.00 -5.96
N ARG A 181 4.08 13.01 -6.76
CA ARG A 181 5.29 13.81 -6.49
C ARG A 181 5.00 15.31 -6.49
N GLN A 182 4.27 15.79 -7.51
CA GLN A 182 3.87 17.20 -7.62
C GLN A 182 3.00 17.60 -6.42
N PHE A 183 1.95 16.82 -6.14
CA PHE A 183 1.02 17.05 -5.04
C PHE A 183 1.74 17.09 -3.69
N ALA A 184 2.67 16.15 -3.46
CA ALA A 184 3.49 16.16 -2.25
C ALA A 184 4.32 17.43 -2.12
N GLY A 185 4.92 17.92 -3.20
CA GLY A 185 5.69 19.16 -3.23
C GLY A 185 4.82 20.38 -2.92
N GLU A 186 3.68 20.53 -3.60
CA GLU A 186 2.73 21.64 -3.42
C GLU A 186 2.18 21.71 -1.98
N HIS A 187 1.92 20.56 -1.39
CA HIS A 187 1.35 20.44 -0.05
C HIS A 187 2.40 20.28 1.06
N LYS A 188 3.71 20.39 0.73
CA LYS A 188 4.85 20.24 1.66
C LYS A 188 4.86 18.89 2.40
N LEU A 189 4.36 17.84 1.76
CA LEU A 189 4.39 16.47 2.27
C LEU A 189 5.77 15.85 2.04
N ILE A 190 6.04 14.74 2.71
CA ILE A 190 7.22 13.94 2.46
C ILE A 190 6.86 12.93 1.35
N TYR A 191 7.66 12.88 0.28
CA TYR A 191 7.48 11.92 -0.79
C TYR A 191 8.50 10.79 -0.67
N ALA A 192 8.03 9.54 -0.63
CA ALA A 192 8.86 8.33 -0.62
C ALA A 192 8.86 7.71 -2.03
N ASP A 193 9.95 7.88 -2.76
CA ASP A 193 10.09 7.42 -4.15
C ASP A 193 10.62 5.99 -4.23
N TYR A 194 9.77 5.02 -4.01
CA TYR A 194 10.12 3.61 -4.20
C TYR A 194 10.17 3.22 -5.68
N TYR A 195 9.32 3.85 -6.52
CA TYR A 195 9.26 3.56 -7.94
C TYR A 195 10.63 3.64 -8.60
N SER A 196 11.35 4.74 -8.39
CA SER A 196 12.66 4.96 -9.00
C SER A 196 13.72 3.92 -8.59
N ALA A 197 13.62 3.38 -7.38
CA ALA A 197 14.55 2.34 -6.89
C ALA A 197 14.26 0.95 -7.46
N LEU A 198 13.00 0.70 -7.87
CA LEU A 198 12.52 -0.64 -8.21
C LEU A 198 12.25 -0.85 -9.70
N THR A 199 12.22 0.25 -10.49
CA THR A 199 11.83 0.18 -11.89
C THR A 199 12.99 -0.07 -12.84
N THR A 200 12.69 -0.74 -13.97
CA THR A 200 13.55 -0.76 -15.17
C THR A 200 13.27 0.46 -16.04
N THR A 201 14.05 0.64 -17.10
CA THR A 201 13.83 1.71 -18.09
C THR A 201 12.50 1.58 -18.82
N SER A 202 11.98 0.35 -18.98
CA SER A 202 10.66 0.11 -19.58
C SER A 202 9.49 0.44 -18.66
N GLY A 203 9.71 0.57 -17.34
CA GLY A 203 8.66 0.75 -16.34
C GLY A 203 8.22 -0.55 -15.68
N ALA A 204 8.83 -1.67 -16.03
CA ALA A 204 8.63 -2.95 -15.37
C ALA A 204 9.32 -2.96 -13.99
N PHE A 205 8.89 -3.83 -13.10
CA PHE A 205 9.61 -4.14 -11.88
C PHE A 205 10.96 -4.80 -12.24
N ARG A 206 12.02 -4.45 -11.53
CA ARG A 206 13.34 -5.10 -11.68
C ARG A 206 13.21 -6.58 -11.29
N PRO A 207 13.59 -7.54 -12.19
CA PRO A 207 13.29 -8.96 -12.00
C PRO A 207 13.88 -9.57 -10.73
N GLU A 208 15.03 -9.05 -10.28
CA GLU A 208 15.70 -9.51 -9.06
C GLU A 208 14.99 -9.04 -7.78
N LEU A 209 14.12 -8.03 -7.86
CA LEU A 209 13.45 -7.40 -6.72
C LEU A 209 11.99 -7.81 -6.57
N SER A 210 11.46 -8.56 -7.53
CA SER A 210 10.08 -9.07 -7.51
C SER A 210 9.99 -10.43 -8.19
N ASN A 211 9.18 -11.34 -7.66
CA ASN A 211 8.99 -12.66 -8.25
C ASN A 211 7.81 -12.70 -9.22
N ASP A 212 6.86 -11.78 -9.11
CA ASP A 212 5.62 -11.74 -9.93
C ASP A 212 5.49 -10.47 -10.77
N GLY A 213 6.45 -9.55 -10.62
CA GLY A 213 6.47 -8.25 -11.31
C GLY A 213 5.56 -7.18 -10.70
N VAL A 214 5.00 -7.43 -9.51
CA VAL A 214 4.12 -6.50 -8.77
C VAL A 214 4.52 -6.35 -7.31
N HIS A 215 4.72 -7.46 -6.61
CA HIS A 215 5.05 -7.46 -5.19
C HIS A 215 6.57 -7.56 -4.98
N PRO A 216 7.16 -6.72 -4.12
CA PRO A 216 8.56 -6.86 -3.75
C PRO A 216 8.84 -8.22 -3.10
N ASN A 217 9.95 -8.86 -3.45
CA ASN A 217 10.53 -9.92 -2.64
C ASN A 217 11.38 -9.30 -1.49
N SER A 218 12.09 -10.11 -0.71
CA SER A 218 12.91 -9.59 0.40
C SER A 218 13.99 -8.60 -0.06
N ASP A 219 14.57 -8.79 -1.25
CA ASP A 219 15.56 -7.86 -1.81
C ASP A 219 14.89 -6.55 -2.26
N GLY A 220 13.64 -6.64 -2.78
CA GLY A 220 12.81 -5.48 -3.10
C GLY A 220 12.50 -4.65 -1.86
N TYR A 221 12.06 -5.27 -0.76
CA TYR A 221 11.84 -4.56 0.50
C TYR A 221 13.14 -4.01 1.09
N ALA A 222 14.26 -4.72 0.96
CA ALA A 222 15.56 -4.22 1.37
C ALA A 222 15.97 -2.97 0.59
N ALA A 223 15.65 -2.89 -0.71
CA ALA A 223 15.86 -1.70 -1.52
C ALA A 223 14.92 -0.53 -1.14
N MET A 224 13.70 -0.82 -0.70
CA MET A 224 12.73 0.20 -0.24
C MET A 224 13.07 0.75 1.15
N ARG A 225 13.62 -0.08 2.03
CA ARG A 225 13.86 0.25 3.45
C ARG A 225 14.59 1.57 3.69
N PRO A 226 15.76 1.88 3.08
CA PRO A 226 16.47 3.12 3.36
C PRO A 226 15.65 4.37 2.98
N ILE A 227 14.79 4.25 1.96
CA ILE A 227 13.88 5.33 1.53
C ILE A 227 12.79 5.53 2.60
N ALA A 228 12.19 4.44 3.08
CA ALA A 228 11.20 4.48 4.16
C ALA A 228 11.79 5.11 5.42
N GLU A 229 12.93 4.63 5.90
CA GLU A 229 13.59 5.15 7.10
C GLU A 229 13.93 6.64 6.98
N ALA A 230 14.41 7.07 5.81
CA ALA A 230 14.70 8.49 5.57
C ALA A 230 13.42 9.35 5.61
N ALA A 231 12.32 8.84 5.04
CA ALA A 231 11.03 9.50 5.06
C ALA A 231 10.45 9.57 6.48
N LEU A 232 10.50 8.46 7.22
CA LEU A 232 10.02 8.38 8.61
C LEU A 232 10.79 9.31 9.54
N ARG A 233 12.12 9.36 9.43
CA ARG A 233 12.94 10.32 10.21
C ARG A 233 12.48 11.76 9.96
N LYS A 234 12.24 12.13 8.70
CA LYS A 234 11.75 13.48 8.36
C LYS A 234 10.36 13.75 8.94
N ALA A 235 9.49 12.74 9.00
CA ALA A 235 8.12 12.87 9.49
C ALA A 235 8.07 13.02 11.02
N THR A 236 8.88 12.23 11.75
CA THR A 236 8.84 12.17 13.21
C THR A 236 9.74 13.22 13.90
N HIS A 237 10.65 13.89 13.16
CA HIS A 237 11.47 15.00 13.68
C HIS A 237 10.94 16.39 13.29
N ARG A 238 9.87 16.50 12.50
CA ARG A 238 9.19 17.77 12.30
C ARG A 238 8.30 18.02 13.51
N SER A 239 8.64 19.05 14.29
CA SER A 239 7.67 19.62 15.24
C SER A 239 6.41 20.06 14.48
N PRO A 240 5.22 19.89 15.08
CA PRO A 240 3.96 20.29 14.48
C PRO A 240 3.91 21.79 14.16
#